data_0ab196014430b0aa23ab0411464aba53
#
_entry.id   0ab196014430b0aa23ab0411464aba53
#
_cell.length_a   1.000
_cell.length_b   1.000
_cell.length_c   1.000
_cell.angle_alpha   90.00
_cell.angle_beta   90.00
_cell.angle_gamma   90.00
#
_symmetry.space_group_name_H-M   'P 1'
#
loop_
_entity.id
_entity.type
_entity.pdbx_description
1 polymer ?
#
loop_
_entity_poly.entity_id
_entity_poly.type
_entity_poly.pdbx_seq_one_letter_code
_entity_poly.pdbx_strand_id
1 'polypeptide(L)'
;PSLVGSEMCIRDSAGTGIDVRPHPHIGLSTVTYLYEGSMVHRDGAGNTQTILPGEVNWMTAGRGIVHSERSSPESRKAPQRLCGLQIWVGLPKQHEETDPGFTHYGLDAQPVVEGEGVRAQIVAGSLFGKTSSVKTLSPLFYGDLQLKAGATTVLPAEYEERAAYLAEGSVEVDGQVFESGRLVVFAPGRPVQIRAVTAARFAVLGGEPLDGPRFVWWNFVSSSKDRIEQAKQDWQRTRFDQIVPGDETEYIPLPEPRA
;
A
#
# COMPACT_ATOMS: atom_id res chain seq x y z
N PRO A 1 -11.80 -6.57 -6.05
CA PRO A 1 -10.35 -6.69 -5.94
C PRO A 1 -9.94 -6.71 -4.48
N SER A 2 -9.01 -7.60 -4.14
CA SER A 2 -8.44 -7.73 -2.79
C SER A 2 -7.52 -6.56 -2.41
N LEU A 3 -7.19 -5.72 -3.37
CA LEU A 3 -6.24 -4.61 -3.24
C LEU A 3 -6.88 -3.28 -3.65
N VAL A 4 -6.73 -2.27 -2.80
CA VAL A 4 -7.09 -0.87 -3.06
C VAL A 4 -5.86 -0.02 -2.73
N GLY A 5 -5.43 0.86 -3.64
CA GLY A 5 -4.24 1.67 -3.44
C GLY A 5 -4.51 3.16 -3.64
N SER A 6 -3.73 3.98 -2.95
CA SER A 6 -3.63 5.42 -3.20
C SER A 6 -2.19 5.79 -3.54
N GLU A 7 -2.01 6.61 -4.56
CA GLU A 7 -0.74 7.24 -4.86
C GLU A 7 -0.59 8.51 -4.03
N MET A 8 0.60 8.72 -3.50
CA MET A 8 1.01 9.97 -2.89
C MET A 8 2.27 10.48 -3.58
N CYS A 9 2.12 11.46 -4.50
CA CYS A 9 3.25 12.19 -5.05
C CYS A 9 3.03 13.68 -4.78
N ILE A 10 3.63 14.18 -3.72
CA ILE A 10 3.47 15.55 -3.22
C ILE A 10 4.82 16.25 -3.31
N ARG A 11 4.81 17.49 -3.80
CA ARG A 11 5.95 18.42 -3.70
C ARG A 11 5.60 19.47 -2.67
N ASP A 12 6.39 19.55 -1.62
CA ASP A 12 6.19 20.48 -0.53
C ASP A 12 7.23 21.59 -0.54
N SER A 13 6.80 22.79 -0.12
CA SER A 13 7.69 23.89 0.24
C SER A 13 8.31 23.63 1.61
N ALA A 14 9.43 24.29 1.92
CA ALA A 14 10.02 24.24 3.25
C ALA A 14 8.97 24.68 4.32
N GLY A 15 8.89 23.93 5.40
CA GLY A 15 7.93 24.16 6.49
C GLY A 15 6.58 23.48 6.31
N THR A 16 6.26 22.98 5.13
CA THR A 16 5.08 22.17 4.88
C THR A 16 5.38 20.68 5.00
N GLY A 17 4.46 19.81 4.70
CA GLY A 17 4.62 18.37 4.74
C GLY A 17 3.28 17.65 4.81
N ILE A 18 3.32 16.34 4.83
CA ILE A 18 2.13 15.51 5.08
C ILE A 18 1.85 15.47 6.58
N ASP A 19 0.57 15.66 6.91
CA ASP A 19 0.02 15.50 8.24
C ASP A 19 -1.31 14.74 8.16
N VAL A 20 -1.22 13.41 8.06
CA VAL A 20 -2.39 12.55 8.21
C VAL A 20 -2.58 12.26 9.68
N ARG A 21 -3.58 12.93 10.27
CA ARG A 21 -3.93 12.82 11.69
C ARG A 21 -4.37 11.40 12.07
N PRO A 22 -4.35 11.03 13.36
CA PRO A 22 -4.82 9.73 13.82
C PRO A 22 -6.17 9.34 13.22
N HIS A 23 -6.22 8.17 12.60
CA HIS A 23 -7.39 7.58 11.98
C HIS A 23 -7.34 6.05 12.11
N PRO A 24 -8.52 5.38 12.13
CA PRO A 24 -8.60 3.96 12.38
C PRO A 24 -8.64 3.12 11.11
N HIS A 25 -8.26 1.85 11.22
CA HIS A 25 -8.53 0.81 10.23
C HIS A 25 -9.02 -0.47 10.91
N ILE A 26 -9.84 -1.26 10.21
CA ILE A 26 -10.21 -2.64 10.55
C ILE A 26 -10.20 -3.52 9.29
N GLY A 27 -9.95 -4.83 9.46
CA GLY A 27 -10.14 -5.86 8.44
C GLY A 27 -9.22 -5.79 7.22
N LEU A 28 -8.16 -5.00 7.30
CA LEU A 28 -7.17 -4.81 6.24
C LEU A 28 -5.74 -4.73 6.79
N SER A 29 -4.76 -4.81 5.90
CA SER A 29 -3.41 -4.31 6.16
C SER A 29 -3.13 -3.10 5.28
N THR A 30 -2.42 -2.09 5.80
CA THR A 30 -1.82 -1.02 4.99
C THR A 30 -0.37 -1.37 4.67
N VAL A 31 0.01 -1.15 3.42
CA VAL A 31 1.38 -1.36 2.95
C VAL A 31 1.87 -0.04 2.40
N THR A 32 2.80 0.59 3.10
CA THR A 32 3.44 1.83 2.65
C THR A 32 4.78 1.51 2.03
N TYR A 33 5.00 2.01 0.82
CA TYR A 33 6.24 1.87 0.06
C TYR A 33 6.57 3.19 -0.63
N LEU A 34 7.71 3.78 -0.30
CA LEU A 34 8.11 5.07 -0.84
C LEU A 34 9.07 4.93 -2.02
N TYR A 35 8.90 5.79 -3.02
CA TYR A 35 9.85 6.01 -4.11
C TYR A 35 10.83 7.13 -3.79
N GLU A 36 10.35 8.19 -3.10
CA GLU A 36 11.14 9.36 -2.70
C GLU A 36 10.63 9.92 -1.38
N GLY A 37 11.50 10.61 -0.65
CA GLY A 37 11.16 11.28 0.60
C GLY A 37 11.17 10.35 1.80
N SER A 38 10.54 10.79 2.88
CA SER A 38 10.39 10.01 4.12
C SER A 38 9.11 10.37 4.85
N MET A 39 8.59 9.41 5.61
CA MET A 39 7.38 9.59 6.40
C MET A 39 7.53 8.88 7.74
N VAL A 40 6.96 9.44 8.79
CA VAL A 40 6.92 8.85 10.13
C VAL A 40 5.54 8.27 10.35
N HIS A 41 5.49 6.97 10.55
CA HIS A 41 4.32 6.23 11.04
C HIS A 41 4.33 6.22 12.57
N ARG A 42 3.17 6.44 13.19
CA ARG A 42 2.92 6.19 14.62
C ARG A 42 1.60 5.48 14.78
N ASP A 43 1.49 4.57 15.75
CA ASP A 43 0.25 3.84 15.97
C ASP A 43 -0.11 3.67 17.44
N GLY A 44 -1.36 3.27 17.69
CA GLY A 44 -1.88 3.03 19.03
C GLY A 44 -1.32 1.79 19.74
N ALA A 45 -0.52 0.96 19.04
CA ALA A 45 0.26 -0.12 19.65
C ALA A 45 1.62 0.36 20.18
N GLY A 46 1.95 1.65 20.00
CA GLY A 46 3.17 2.28 20.49
C GLY A 46 4.34 2.27 19.51
N ASN A 47 4.12 1.88 18.26
CA ASN A 47 5.16 1.95 17.26
C ASN A 47 5.38 3.38 16.77
N THR A 48 6.64 3.73 16.54
CA THR A 48 7.06 4.95 15.84
C THR A 48 8.18 4.56 14.88
N GLN A 49 7.93 4.70 13.59
CA GLN A 49 8.85 4.25 12.56
C GLN A 49 8.94 5.25 11.40
N THR A 50 10.15 5.70 11.10
CA THR A 50 10.42 6.40 9.85
C THR A 50 10.57 5.37 8.73
N ILE A 51 9.92 5.61 7.59
CA ILE A 51 10.11 4.84 6.36
C ILE A 51 10.87 5.68 5.34
N LEU A 52 11.84 5.04 4.67
CA LEU A 52 12.67 5.61 3.62
C LEU A 52 12.36 4.95 2.26
N PRO A 53 12.85 5.52 1.14
CA PRO A 53 12.61 4.95 -0.18
C PRO A 53 13.09 3.50 -0.31
N GLY A 54 12.22 2.66 -0.86
CA GLY A 54 12.46 1.24 -1.06
C GLY A 54 12.21 0.35 0.15
N GLU A 55 11.97 0.91 1.33
CA GLU A 55 11.56 0.17 2.53
C GLU A 55 10.06 -0.09 2.55
N VAL A 56 9.60 -0.98 3.42
CA VAL A 56 8.19 -1.35 3.59
C VAL A 56 7.75 -1.18 5.03
N ASN A 57 6.67 -0.42 5.25
CA ASN A 57 5.89 -0.49 6.46
C ASN A 57 4.64 -1.34 6.20
N TRP A 58 4.48 -2.41 6.96
CA TRP A 58 3.33 -3.30 6.91
C TRP A 58 2.57 -3.22 8.23
N MET A 59 1.38 -2.60 8.22
CA MET A 59 0.51 -2.52 9.37
C MET A 59 -0.73 -3.40 9.14
N THR A 60 -0.91 -4.43 9.95
CA THR A 60 -2.13 -5.24 9.95
C THR A 60 -3.10 -4.64 10.95
N ALA A 61 -4.26 -4.19 10.47
CA ALA A 61 -5.26 -3.58 11.33
C ALA A 61 -6.06 -4.62 12.14
N GLY A 62 -6.37 -5.77 11.52
CA GLY A 62 -7.15 -6.81 12.21
C GLY A 62 -8.44 -6.25 12.79
N ARG A 63 -8.67 -6.52 14.10
CA ARG A 63 -9.84 -6.03 14.82
C ARG A 63 -9.89 -4.52 15.03
N GLY A 64 -8.78 -3.79 14.83
CA GLY A 64 -8.73 -2.34 14.88
C GLY A 64 -7.39 -1.78 15.33
N ILE A 65 -6.88 -0.83 14.58
CA ILE A 65 -5.70 -0.03 14.92
C ILE A 65 -5.92 1.42 14.54
N VAL A 66 -5.35 2.33 15.33
CA VAL A 66 -5.31 3.76 15.05
C VAL A 66 -3.88 4.14 14.71
N HIS A 67 -3.67 4.87 13.63
CA HIS A 67 -2.34 5.36 13.27
C HIS A 67 -2.36 6.78 12.68
N SER A 68 -1.20 7.41 12.66
CA SER A 68 -0.93 8.68 11.99
C SER A 68 0.29 8.58 11.09
N GLU A 69 0.36 9.43 10.08
CA GLU A 69 1.46 9.48 9.12
C GLU A 69 1.86 10.93 8.88
N ARG A 70 3.10 11.26 9.22
CA ARG A 70 3.57 12.65 9.19
C ARG A 70 4.95 12.78 8.56
N SER A 71 5.18 13.91 7.94
CA SER A 71 6.55 14.31 7.59
C SER A 71 7.35 14.58 8.88
N SER A 72 8.60 14.12 8.92
CA SER A 72 9.48 14.36 10.07
C SER A 72 9.82 15.85 10.21
N PRO A 73 10.19 16.33 11.41
CA PRO A 73 10.69 17.69 11.58
C PRO A 73 11.91 17.99 10.70
N GLU A 74 12.76 16.98 10.47
CA GLU A 74 13.94 17.09 9.60
C GLU A 74 13.57 17.31 8.14
N SER A 75 12.62 16.52 7.64
CA SER A 75 12.17 16.62 6.26
C SER A 75 11.46 17.94 5.94
N ARG A 76 10.92 18.63 6.97
CA ARG A 76 10.28 19.95 6.81
C ARG A 76 11.28 21.12 6.69
N LYS A 77 12.57 20.92 6.99
CA LYS A 77 13.58 22.01 6.95
C LYS A 77 13.89 22.50 5.53
N ALA A 78 13.62 21.71 4.52
CA ALA A 78 13.86 22.04 3.11
C ALA A 78 12.68 21.58 2.24
N PRO A 79 12.51 22.17 1.03
CA PRO A 79 11.57 21.64 0.07
C PRO A 79 11.87 20.17 -0.21
N GLN A 80 10.85 19.33 -0.17
CA GLN A 80 11.00 17.90 -0.44
C GLN A 80 9.94 17.41 -1.41
N ARG A 81 10.23 16.27 -2.05
CA ARG A 81 9.24 15.48 -2.74
C ARG A 81 9.00 14.22 -1.94
N LEU A 82 7.75 13.95 -1.61
CA LEU A 82 7.31 12.68 -1.09
C LEU A 82 6.53 11.97 -2.20
N CYS A 83 6.97 10.79 -2.57
CA CYS A 83 6.30 10.00 -3.59
C CYS A 83 6.35 8.52 -3.22
N GLY A 84 5.20 7.85 -3.34
CA GLY A 84 5.08 6.44 -3.05
C GLY A 84 3.66 5.92 -3.22
N LEU A 85 3.47 4.67 -2.85
CA LEU A 85 2.17 4.02 -2.83
C LEU A 85 1.84 3.57 -1.41
N GLN A 86 0.59 3.81 -1.01
CA GLN A 86 -0.01 3.10 0.10
C GLN A 86 -1.12 2.20 -0.45
N ILE A 87 -1.00 0.92 -0.18
CA ILE A 87 -1.91 -0.11 -0.67
C ILE A 87 -2.65 -0.72 0.50
N TRP A 88 -3.94 -0.93 0.37
CA TRP A 88 -4.74 -1.69 1.30
C TRP A 88 -4.88 -3.13 0.81
N VAL A 89 -4.58 -4.06 1.68
CA VAL A 89 -4.73 -5.49 1.46
C VAL A 89 -5.86 -5.99 2.35
N GLY A 90 -6.99 -6.39 1.76
CA GLY A 90 -8.10 -6.99 2.51
C GLY A 90 -7.67 -8.29 3.18
N LEU A 91 -8.10 -8.51 4.41
CA LEU A 91 -7.77 -9.73 5.15
C LEU A 91 -8.75 -10.87 4.80
N PRO A 92 -8.28 -12.14 4.75
CA PRO A 92 -9.17 -13.31 4.78
C PRO A 92 -10.07 -13.26 6.01
N LYS A 93 -11.30 -13.80 5.93
CA LYS A 93 -12.29 -13.74 7.02
C LYS A 93 -11.73 -14.23 8.35
N GLN A 94 -10.96 -15.30 8.34
CA GLN A 94 -10.33 -15.86 9.54
C GLN A 94 -9.32 -14.91 10.20
N HIS A 95 -8.87 -13.86 9.51
CA HIS A 95 -7.90 -12.89 9.99
C HIS A 95 -8.45 -11.48 10.15
N GLU A 96 -9.74 -11.24 9.84
CA GLU A 96 -10.34 -9.90 9.98
C GLU A 96 -10.29 -9.38 11.43
N GLU A 97 -10.40 -10.26 12.42
CA GLU A 97 -10.37 -9.92 13.84
C GLU A 97 -9.07 -10.34 14.55
N THR A 98 -7.98 -10.56 13.79
CA THR A 98 -6.67 -10.82 14.38
C THR A 98 -6.18 -9.61 15.18
N ASP A 99 -5.24 -9.84 16.10
CA ASP A 99 -4.59 -8.73 16.80
C ASP A 99 -3.91 -7.79 15.83
N PRO A 100 -3.99 -6.46 16.03
CA PRO A 100 -3.26 -5.51 15.22
C PRO A 100 -1.75 -5.68 15.38
N GLY A 101 -1.01 -5.38 14.32
CA GLY A 101 0.44 -5.49 14.35
C GLY A 101 1.09 -4.58 13.34
N PHE A 102 2.36 -4.23 13.61
CA PHE A 102 3.18 -3.41 12.74
C PHE A 102 4.55 -4.07 12.56
N THR A 103 5.05 -4.08 11.34
CA THR A 103 6.41 -4.53 11.03
C THR A 103 7.03 -3.62 9.97
N HIS A 104 8.24 -3.15 10.24
CA HIS A 104 9.07 -2.46 9.28
C HIS A 104 10.07 -3.45 8.66
N TYR A 105 10.25 -3.35 7.35
CA TYR A 105 11.20 -4.16 6.58
C TYR A 105 12.14 -3.26 5.81
N GLY A 106 13.43 -3.42 6.03
CA GLY A 106 14.48 -2.76 5.27
C GLY A 106 14.67 -3.34 3.87
N LEU A 107 15.64 -2.80 3.14
CA LEU A 107 15.94 -3.21 1.76
C LEU A 107 16.37 -4.68 1.64
N ASP A 108 17.00 -5.23 2.65
CA ASP A 108 17.47 -6.62 2.72
C ASP A 108 16.33 -7.66 2.72
N ALA A 109 15.13 -7.25 3.14
CA ALA A 109 13.94 -8.10 3.10
C ALA A 109 13.39 -8.33 1.69
N GLN A 110 13.83 -7.55 0.71
CA GLN A 110 13.21 -7.40 -0.59
C GLN A 110 14.18 -7.81 -1.69
N PRO A 111 14.12 -9.04 -2.21
CA PRO A 111 15.00 -9.50 -3.27
C PRO A 111 14.77 -8.70 -4.56
N VAL A 112 15.84 -8.52 -5.31
CA VAL A 112 15.83 -7.83 -6.60
C VAL A 112 16.14 -8.83 -7.71
N VAL A 113 15.43 -8.68 -8.84
CA VAL A 113 15.69 -9.36 -10.10
C VAL A 113 16.11 -8.30 -11.11
N GLU A 114 17.26 -8.50 -11.77
CA GLU A 114 17.78 -7.54 -12.75
C GLU A 114 18.20 -8.28 -14.04
N GLY A 115 17.97 -7.63 -15.18
CA GLY A 115 18.43 -8.09 -16.47
C GLY A 115 17.76 -7.35 -17.63
N GLU A 116 18.45 -7.22 -18.76
CA GLU A 116 17.92 -6.72 -20.04
C GLU A 116 17.16 -5.37 -19.94
N GLY A 117 17.62 -4.47 -19.09
CA GLY A 117 16.98 -3.16 -18.88
C GLY A 117 15.77 -3.17 -17.95
N VAL A 118 15.57 -4.27 -17.22
CA VAL A 118 14.52 -4.45 -16.20
C VAL A 118 15.17 -4.54 -14.83
N ARG A 119 14.61 -3.85 -13.85
CA ARG A 119 14.87 -4.03 -12.43
C ARG A 119 13.54 -4.23 -11.72
N ALA A 120 13.38 -5.34 -11.04
CA ALA A 120 12.19 -5.67 -10.25
C ALA A 120 12.58 -5.91 -8.80
N GLN A 121 12.10 -5.08 -7.88
CA GLN A 121 12.21 -5.29 -6.44
C GLN A 121 10.93 -5.98 -5.95
N ILE A 122 11.08 -7.13 -5.30
CA ILE A 122 9.94 -7.90 -4.80
C ILE A 122 9.61 -7.41 -3.40
N VAL A 123 8.63 -6.54 -3.33
CA VAL A 123 8.23 -5.81 -2.11
C VAL A 123 7.53 -6.73 -1.12
N ALA A 124 6.62 -7.59 -1.59
CA ALA A 124 5.95 -8.60 -0.77
C ALA A 124 5.55 -9.82 -1.61
N GLY A 125 5.43 -10.97 -0.94
CA GLY A 125 5.04 -12.23 -1.58
C GLY A 125 6.06 -12.76 -2.57
N SER A 126 5.60 -13.48 -3.59
CA SER A 126 6.47 -14.16 -4.57
C SER A 126 6.21 -13.65 -5.98
N LEU A 127 7.29 -13.33 -6.70
CA LEU A 127 7.25 -12.88 -8.09
C LEU A 127 8.60 -13.17 -8.76
N PHE A 128 8.58 -13.55 -10.06
CA PHE A 128 9.78 -13.85 -10.85
C PHE A 128 10.74 -14.85 -10.19
N GLY A 129 10.18 -15.87 -9.52
CA GLY A 129 10.96 -16.91 -8.84
C GLY A 129 11.70 -16.46 -7.58
N LYS A 130 11.39 -15.28 -7.05
CA LYS A 130 11.91 -14.76 -5.79
C LYS A 130 10.78 -14.51 -4.81
N THR A 131 11.07 -14.67 -3.51
CA THR A 131 10.12 -14.44 -2.41
C THR A 131 10.70 -13.42 -1.46
N SER A 132 9.92 -12.37 -1.18
CA SER A 132 10.21 -11.38 -0.13
C SER A 132 10.05 -12.03 1.25
N SER A 133 10.82 -11.56 2.24
CA SER A 133 10.65 -11.98 3.64
C SER A 133 9.51 -11.26 4.35
N VAL A 134 8.81 -10.32 3.69
CA VAL A 134 7.62 -9.65 4.21
C VAL A 134 6.50 -10.68 4.41
N LYS A 135 6.03 -10.79 5.66
CA LYS A 135 4.97 -11.75 6.03
C LYS A 135 3.60 -11.26 5.59
N THR A 136 2.85 -12.13 4.93
CA THR A 136 1.48 -11.85 4.46
C THR A 136 0.51 -12.87 5.02
N LEU A 137 -0.77 -12.50 5.17
CA LEU A 137 -1.84 -13.37 5.68
C LEU A 137 -2.64 -14.05 4.56
N SER A 138 -2.31 -13.76 3.30
CA SER A 138 -2.86 -14.41 2.10
C SER A 138 -1.79 -14.51 1.02
N PRO A 139 -1.92 -15.45 0.06
CA PRO A 139 -1.03 -15.50 -1.10
C PRO A 139 -1.21 -14.25 -1.95
N LEU A 140 -0.14 -13.48 -2.12
CA LEU A 140 -0.12 -12.25 -2.91
C LEU A 140 1.27 -11.96 -3.45
N PHE A 141 1.37 -10.97 -4.31
CA PHE A 141 2.63 -10.35 -4.69
C PHE A 141 2.50 -8.84 -4.82
N TYR A 142 3.59 -8.16 -4.53
CA TYR A 142 3.81 -6.77 -4.84
C TYR A 142 5.24 -6.59 -5.33
N GLY A 143 5.42 -6.05 -6.53
CA GLY A 143 6.72 -5.73 -7.13
C GLY A 143 6.79 -4.26 -7.56
N ASP A 144 7.93 -3.61 -7.32
CA ASP A 144 8.29 -2.31 -7.90
C ASP A 144 9.19 -2.56 -9.11
N LEU A 145 8.71 -2.26 -10.29
CA LEU A 145 9.39 -2.50 -11.57
C LEU A 145 9.86 -1.19 -12.19
N GLN A 146 11.13 -1.19 -12.61
CA GLN A 146 11.75 -0.11 -13.36
C GLN A 146 12.26 -0.68 -14.68
N LEU A 147 11.78 -0.13 -15.79
CA LEU A 147 12.15 -0.54 -17.13
C LEU A 147 12.79 0.62 -17.90
N LYS A 148 13.91 0.35 -18.57
CA LYS A 148 14.46 1.26 -19.58
C LYS A 148 13.53 1.31 -20.78
N ALA A 149 13.55 2.41 -21.54
CA ALA A 149 12.80 2.53 -22.79
C ALA A 149 13.12 1.34 -23.73
N GLY A 150 12.09 0.73 -24.28
CA GLY A 150 12.15 -0.46 -25.13
C GLY A 150 12.29 -1.80 -24.41
N ALA A 151 12.61 -1.80 -23.10
CA ALA A 151 12.70 -3.04 -22.34
C ALA A 151 11.32 -3.68 -22.16
N THR A 152 11.32 -5.02 -22.01
CA THR A 152 10.10 -5.82 -21.89
C THR A 152 10.21 -6.75 -20.70
N THR A 153 9.11 -6.92 -19.98
CA THR A 153 8.96 -7.96 -18.96
C THR A 153 7.67 -8.74 -19.17
N VAL A 154 7.60 -9.93 -18.59
CA VAL A 154 6.39 -10.76 -18.65
C VAL A 154 5.90 -11.01 -17.23
N LEU A 155 4.73 -10.45 -16.89
CA LEU A 155 4.06 -10.74 -15.64
C LEU A 155 3.42 -12.15 -15.73
N PRO A 156 3.83 -13.10 -14.89
CA PRO A 156 3.32 -14.48 -14.97
C PRO A 156 1.83 -14.57 -14.59
N ALA A 157 1.20 -15.69 -14.93
CA ALA A 157 -0.22 -15.96 -14.66
C ALA A 157 -0.44 -16.78 -13.38
N GLU A 158 0.50 -16.71 -12.43
CA GLU A 158 0.49 -17.54 -11.21
C GLU A 158 -0.67 -17.17 -10.27
N TYR A 159 -1.14 -15.92 -10.33
CA TYR A 159 -2.25 -15.42 -9.53
C TYR A 159 -3.43 -15.01 -10.41
N GLU A 160 -4.63 -15.17 -9.88
CA GLU A 160 -5.86 -14.84 -10.61
C GLU A 160 -6.05 -13.32 -10.73
N GLU A 161 -5.94 -12.59 -9.62
CA GLU A 161 -6.03 -11.12 -9.61
C GLU A 161 -4.67 -10.49 -9.83
N ARG A 162 -4.57 -9.65 -10.88
CA ARG A 162 -3.31 -8.96 -11.20
C ARG A 162 -3.58 -7.59 -11.79
N ALA A 163 -2.76 -6.62 -11.38
CA ALA A 163 -2.82 -5.26 -11.89
C ALA A 163 -1.42 -4.63 -11.96
N ALA A 164 -1.30 -3.57 -12.76
CA ALA A 164 -0.15 -2.67 -12.76
C ALA A 164 -0.61 -1.23 -12.53
N TYR A 165 0.05 -0.54 -11.61
CA TYR A 165 -0.12 0.90 -11.42
C TYR A 165 1.10 1.65 -11.94
N LEU A 166 0.90 2.50 -12.94
CA LEU A 166 1.98 3.26 -13.59
C LEU A 166 2.26 4.54 -12.81
N ALA A 167 3.41 4.57 -12.12
CA ALA A 167 3.86 5.75 -11.40
C ALA A 167 4.58 6.75 -12.31
N GLU A 168 5.40 6.26 -13.25
CA GLU A 168 6.19 7.11 -14.15
C GLU A 168 6.29 6.48 -15.55
N GLY A 169 6.36 7.34 -16.57
CA GLY A 169 6.56 6.93 -17.95
C GLY A 169 5.32 6.33 -18.61
N SER A 170 5.55 5.51 -19.64
CA SER A 170 4.48 4.85 -20.38
C SER A 170 4.87 3.43 -20.78
N VAL A 171 3.88 2.55 -20.78
CA VAL A 171 4.04 1.14 -21.17
C VAL A 171 3.00 0.74 -22.20
N GLU A 172 3.34 -0.25 -23.01
CA GLU A 172 2.42 -0.91 -23.93
C GLU A 172 2.07 -2.30 -23.39
N VAL A 173 0.78 -2.61 -23.40
CA VAL A 173 0.23 -3.94 -23.09
C VAL A 173 -0.81 -4.26 -24.16
N ASP A 174 -0.68 -5.42 -24.79
CA ASP A 174 -1.59 -5.90 -25.86
C ASP A 174 -1.82 -4.84 -26.99
N GLY A 175 -0.78 -4.10 -27.38
CA GLY A 175 -0.85 -3.07 -28.40
C GLY A 175 -1.47 -1.73 -27.95
N GLN A 176 -1.89 -1.61 -26.70
CA GLN A 176 -2.39 -0.37 -26.13
C GLN A 176 -1.34 0.29 -25.23
N VAL A 177 -1.15 1.61 -25.39
CA VAL A 177 -0.26 2.42 -24.57
C VAL A 177 -1.00 3.00 -23.38
N PHE A 178 -0.40 2.85 -22.19
CA PHE A 178 -0.87 3.42 -20.94
C PHE A 178 0.17 4.39 -20.39
N GLU A 179 -0.29 5.54 -19.93
CA GLU A 179 0.51 6.62 -19.34
C GLU A 179 0.50 6.52 -17.80
N SER A 180 1.42 7.25 -17.14
CA SER A 180 1.44 7.37 -15.67
C SER A 180 0.10 7.82 -15.08
N GLY A 181 -0.19 7.42 -13.82
CA GLY A 181 -1.46 7.65 -13.13
C GLY A 181 -2.58 6.69 -13.54
N ARG A 182 -2.26 5.60 -14.23
CA ARG A 182 -3.22 4.56 -14.63
C ARG A 182 -3.03 3.27 -13.86
N LEU A 183 -4.15 2.71 -13.39
CA LEU A 183 -4.23 1.34 -12.91
C LEU A 183 -4.78 0.47 -14.05
N VAL A 184 -3.99 -0.50 -14.49
CA VAL A 184 -4.35 -1.47 -15.52
C VAL A 184 -4.61 -2.81 -14.85
N VAL A 185 -5.84 -3.29 -14.93
CA VAL A 185 -6.23 -4.61 -14.38
C VAL A 185 -6.18 -5.65 -15.49
N PHE A 186 -5.53 -6.77 -15.24
CA PHE A 186 -5.30 -7.81 -16.22
C PHE A 186 -6.33 -8.94 -16.12
N ALA A 187 -6.75 -9.45 -17.27
CA ALA A 187 -7.54 -10.67 -17.32
C ALA A 187 -6.77 -11.87 -16.74
N PRO A 188 -7.43 -12.78 -16.01
CA PRO A 188 -6.78 -13.96 -15.46
C PRO A 188 -6.36 -14.95 -16.55
N GLY A 189 -5.53 -15.94 -16.18
CA GLY A 189 -5.26 -17.16 -16.94
C GLY A 189 -4.19 -17.07 -18.02
N ARG A 190 -3.62 -15.89 -18.33
CA ARG A 190 -2.51 -15.76 -19.30
C ARG A 190 -1.40 -14.84 -18.81
N PRO A 191 -0.13 -15.10 -19.15
CA PRO A 191 0.94 -14.14 -18.92
C PRO A 191 0.66 -12.80 -19.64
N VAL A 192 1.16 -11.71 -19.09
CA VAL A 192 1.01 -10.36 -19.67
C VAL A 192 2.38 -9.79 -20.00
N GLN A 193 2.60 -9.52 -21.27
CA GLN A 193 3.80 -8.83 -21.72
C GLN A 193 3.62 -7.31 -21.52
N ILE A 194 4.57 -6.69 -20.86
CA ILE A 194 4.61 -5.25 -20.61
C ILE A 194 5.89 -4.71 -21.22
N ARG A 195 5.78 -3.81 -22.20
CA ARG A 195 6.89 -3.16 -22.87
C ARG A 195 6.94 -1.68 -22.50
N ALA A 196 8.07 -1.20 -22.02
CA ALA A 196 8.27 0.21 -21.73
C ALA A 196 8.39 1.00 -23.05
N VAL A 197 7.49 1.95 -23.29
CA VAL A 197 7.56 2.88 -24.43
C VAL A 197 8.59 3.97 -24.14
N THR A 198 8.52 4.55 -22.97
CA THR A 198 9.55 5.42 -22.37
C THR A 198 10.19 4.69 -21.18
N ALA A 199 11.23 5.25 -20.56
CA ALA A 199 11.64 4.74 -19.25
C ALA A 199 10.44 4.82 -18.30
N ALA A 200 10.14 3.71 -17.61
CA ALA A 200 8.91 3.59 -16.83
C ALA A 200 9.19 2.98 -15.45
N ARG A 201 8.40 3.42 -14.46
CA ARG A 201 8.31 2.82 -13.14
C ARG A 201 6.86 2.52 -12.82
N PHE A 202 6.59 1.31 -12.39
CA PHE A 202 5.23 0.87 -12.06
C PHE A 202 5.24 -0.22 -11.00
N ALA A 203 4.20 -0.21 -10.18
CA ALA A 203 3.91 -1.29 -9.28
C ALA A 203 3.15 -2.39 -10.03
N VAL A 204 3.54 -3.65 -9.82
CA VAL A 204 2.70 -4.81 -10.14
C VAL A 204 2.22 -5.46 -8.86
N LEU A 205 0.93 -5.75 -8.78
CA LEU A 205 0.30 -6.24 -7.58
C LEU A 205 -0.83 -7.23 -7.93
N GLY A 206 -1.08 -8.14 -7.02
CA GLY A 206 -2.11 -9.14 -7.19
C GLY A 206 -2.03 -10.23 -6.14
N GLY A 207 -2.87 -11.24 -6.28
CA GLY A 207 -2.96 -12.35 -5.36
C GLY A 207 -4.11 -13.27 -5.68
N GLU A 208 -4.37 -14.19 -4.76
CA GLU A 208 -5.57 -15.01 -4.77
C GLU A 208 -6.78 -14.13 -4.41
N PRO A 209 -7.96 -14.40 -5.03
CA PRO A 209 -9.20 -13.75 -4.63
C PRO A 209 -9.50 -13.96 -3.15
N LEU A 210 -10.11 -12.95 -2.52
CA LEU A 210 -10.59 -13.10 -1.16
C LEU A 210 -11.69 -14.17 -1.07
N ASP A 211 -11.82 -14.79 0.10
CA ASP A 211 -12.81 -15.81 0.46
C ASP A 211 -14.27 -15.28 0.55
N GLY A 212 -14.61 -14.38 -0.35
CA GLY A 212 -15.90 -13.76 -0.55
C GLY A 212 -15.88 -12.23 -0.47
N PRO A 213 -17.05 -11.58 -0.65
CA PRO A 213 -17.13 -10.13 -0.73
C PRO A 213 -16.77 -9.44 0.57
N ARG A 214 -16.25 -8.21 0.45
CA ARG A 214 -15.99 -7.28 1.55
C ARG A 214 -16.82 -6.03 1.37
N PHE A 215 -17.36 -5.56 2.51
CA PHE A 215 -17.95 -4.22 2.60
C PHE A 215 -16.84 -3.24 2.94
N VAL A 216 -16.83 -2.10 2.27
CA VAL A 216 -15.89 -1.01 2.51
C VAL A 216 -16.67 0.23 2.87
N TRP A 217 -16.36 0.82 3.98
CA TRP A 217 -16.90 2.11 4.37
C TRP A 217 -15.79 2.94 5.02
N TRP A 218 -15.46 4.09 4.44
CA TRP A 218 -14.33 4.91 4.84
C TRP A 218 -13.03 4.06 4.92
N ASN A 219 -12.43 3.92 6.11
CA ASN A 219 -11.22 3.14 6.35
C ASN A 219 -11.52 1.74 6.94
N PHE A 220 -12.76 1.33 6.94
CA PHE A 220 -13.21 0.06 7.51
C PHE A 220 -13.54 -0.93 6.42
N VAL A 221 -12.98 -2.12 6.54
CA VAL A 221 -13.22 -3.26 5.64
C VAL A 221 -13.68 -4.44 6.48
N SER A 222 -14.73 -5.12 6.09
CA SER A 222 -15.17 -6.35 6.75
C SER A 222 -16.07 -7.19 5.86
N SER A 223 -16.14 -8.49 6.09
CA SER A 223 -17.12 -9.39 5.52
C SER A 223 -18.53 -9.22 6.14
N SER A 224 -18.65 -8.45 7.23
CA SER A 224 -19.90 -8.17 7.95
C SER A 224 -20.23 -6.67 7.97
N LYS A 225 -21.45 -6.32 7.56
CA LYS A 225 -21.96 -4.94 7.70
C LYS A 225 -22.09 -4.54 9.16
N ASP A 226 -22.52 -5.45 10.03
CA ASP A 226 -22.69 -5.18 11.46
C ASP A 226 -21.34 -4.84 12.10
N ARG A 227 -20.27 -5.49 11.65
CA ARG A 227 -18.90 -5.17 12.12
C ARG A 227 -18.47 -3.77 11.72
N ILE A 228 -18.85 -3.30 10.51
CA ILE A 228 -18.62 -1.91 10.08
C ILE A 228 -19.38 -0.94 11.00
N GLU A 229 -20.66 -1.21 11.29
CA GLU A 229 -21.43 -0.34 12.20
C GLU A 229 -20.87 -0.33 13.62
N GLN A 230 -20.40 -1.47 14.12
CA GLN A 230 -19.70 -1.53 15.39
C GLN A 230 -18.43 -0.69 15.39
N ALA A 231 -17.60 -0.77 14.34
CA ALA A 231 -16.37 0.02 14.22
C ALA A 231 -16.64 1.53 14.21
N LYS A 232 -17.73 1.98 13.57
CA LYS A 232 -18.14 3.39 13.63
C LYS A 232 -18.44 3.82 15.06
N GLN A 233 -19.16 3.01 15.81
CA GLN A 233 -19.50 3.29 17.22
C GLN A 233 -18.25 3.30 18.09
N ASP A 234 -17.35 2.32 17.92
CA ASP A 234 -16.09 2.25 18.66
C ASP A 234 -15.23 3.49 18.41
N TRP A 235 -15.13 3.93 17.13
CA TRP A 235 -14.41 5.15 16.80
C TRP A 235 -15.01 6.41 17.41
N GLN A 236 -16.34 6.55 17.35
CA GLN A 236 -17.04 7.71 17.90
C GLN A 236 -16.96 7.80 19.42
N ARG A 237 -17.07 6.67 20.12
CA ARG A 237 -17.17 6.63 21.59
C ARG A 237 -15.81 6.65 22.26
N THR A 238 -14.89 5.81 21.81
CA THR A 238 -13.65 5.52 22.53
C THR A 238 -12.39 5.65 21.66
N ARG A 239 -12.53 5.89 20.36
CA ARG A 239 -11.40 5.85 19.40
C ARG A 239 -10.63 4.53 19.50
N PHE A 240 -11.35 3.40 19.57
CA PHE A 240 -10.80 2.05 19.78
C PHE A 240 -9.98 1.90 21.07
N ASP A 241 -10.19 2.77 22.07
CA ASP A 241 -9.39 2.85 23.31
C ASP A 241 -7.86 2.97 23.03
N GLN A 242 -7.49 3.59 21.92
CA GLN A 242 -6.11 3.76 21.48
C GLN A 242 -5.73 5.23 21.40
N ILE A 243 -4.52 5.52 21.87
CA ILE A 243 -3.88 6.83 21.80
C ILE A 243 -2.60 6.67 20.97
N VAL A 244 -2.44 7.50 19.95
CA VAL A 244 -1.22 7.51 19.12
C VAL A 244 -0.20 8.42 19.79
N PRO A 245 0.97 7.91 20.24
CA PRO A 245 1.97 8.70 20.93
C PRO A 245 2.48 9.89 20.08
N GLY A 246 2.44 11.09 20.66
CA GLY A 246 2.82 12.34 19.99
C GLY A 246 1.70 12.97 19.14
N ASP A 247 0.51 12.37 19.12
CA ASP A 247 -0.67 12.86 18.39
C ASP A 247 -1.95 12.74 19.24
N GLU A 248 -1.85 12.86 20.54
CA GLU A 248 -2.90 12.53 21.53
C GLU A 248 -4.15 13.41 21.41
N THR A 249 -3.97 14.65 20.94
CA THR A 249 -5.03 15.67 20.90
C THR A 249 -5.77 15.76 19.57
N GLU A 250 -5.28 15.09 18.54
CA GLU A 250 -5.81 15.15 17.19
C GLU A 250 -6.39 13.82 16.73
N TYR A 251 -7.37 13.86 15.84
CA TYR A 251 -7.88 12.70 15.12
C TYR A 251 -8.72 13.12 13.91
N ILE A 252 -8.98 12.21 13.00
CA ILE A 252 -9.90 12.40 11.88
C ILE A 252 -11.27 11.86 12.30
N PRO A 253 -12.31 12.71 12.37
CA PRO A 253 -13.67 12.26 12.69
C PRO A 253 -14.23 11.38 11.58
N LEU A 254 -15.31 10.63 11.88
CA LEU A 254 -16.04 9.92 10.85
C LEU A 254 -16.53 10.90 9.77
N PRO A 255 -16.54 10.47 8.50
CA PRO A 255 -17.16 11.27 7.44
C PRO A 255 -18.63 11.56 7.74
N GLU A 256 -19.06 12.78 7.46
CA GLU A 256 -20.49 13.10 7.51
C GLU A 256 -21.26 12.27 6.46
N PRO A 257 -22.51 11.86 6.77
CA PRO A 257 -23.35 11.22 5.76
C PRO A 257 -23.48 12.14 4.54
N ARG A 258 -23.22 11.61 3.36
CA ARG A 258 -23.53 12.37 2.13
C ARG A 258 -25.05 12.60 2.08
N ALA A 259 -25.45 13.86 1.99
CA ALA A 259 -26.82 14.27 1.83
C ALA A 259 -27.44 13.69 0.53
#